data_4c067bb0ab6e33a9abfcb5459f619873
#
_entry.id   4c067bb0ab6e33a9abfcb5459f619873
#
_cell.length_a   1.000
_cell.length_b   1.000
_cell.length_c   1.000
_cell.angle_alpha   90.00
_cell.angle_beta   90.00
_cell.angle_gamma   90.00
#
_symmetry.space_group_name_H-M   'P 1'
#
loop_
_entity.id
_entity.type
_entity.pdbx_description
1 polymer ?
#
loop_
_entity_poly.entity_id
_entity_poly.type
_entity_poly.pdbx_seq_one_letter_code
_entity_poly.pdbx_strand_id
1 'polypeptide(L)'
;MAQEQEKISREKKKALLKRLKERIKPKMKLVYLAAFLSWVQFLMRIISFYLIAKGFVSYYEGGQVDLVRFVLILLGLNAFGYGVALIAKRLQGIGSQFARDSLKQSFFEALLAKDGQFESKATAADVFNIASQGIDSLDTYYSYYMASSLRTQFNCATVLLLVFLIFPLGAVIFILALPLIPISIIAMQKRSKRIMNRYWGSYMDVGNLFLDDLKGLNTLYSYQADATYEKTFNEQAEDFRDATMELLSFQLQAVGYMDAVMYLGIGWSGFVAVNSLAAGNLSLFSMLFFVLIATEFFAPIREQGYGMHLVMMNTKMADRIFGFLDSMTAEQQIDAVHVPAFDSLKLEDLAFAYGEKPVLKDISMTMTAGKVYALAGESGQGKTTLAQLLLGRLRADKGVIYLGEQEISGISQLSLNEQVLYVSGQSTLLNQSIYENLRMAGDWSKEDILAWADQHGVLQFVKHLPDGLDTIVGDDGAFLSPGQRQQVICARAVLAKRSLYIFDEVTSSVDQDNEGLIYDLINLVAKDALVIIITHKMKQVEQADDILFLSAEGAVTGNHATLYQTSSAYGQLVNQQRELEEAVYG
;
A
#
# COMPACT_ATOMS: atom_id res chain seq x y z
N MET A 1 21.95 -8.38 -2.47
CA MET A 1 21.74 -9.25 -1.29
C MET A 1 20.32 -9.79 -1.38
N ALA A 2 20.17 -11.06 -1.76
CA ALA A 2 18.87 -11.72 -1.83
C ALA A 2 18.34 -11.88 -0.39
N GLN A 3 17.35 -11.06 -0.02
CA GLN A 3 16.62 -11.26 1.24
C GLN A 3 16.03 -12.67 1.22
N GLU A 4 16.43 -13.49 2.16
CA GLU A 4 15.80 -14.78 2.46
C GLU A 4 14.29 -14.57 2.57
N GLN A 5 13.56 -15.00 1.53
CA GLN A 5 12.10 -14.96 1.56
C GLN A 5 11.65 -15.99 2.60
N GLU A 6 11.35 -15.50 3.78
CA GLU A 6 10.92 -16.28 4.94
C GLU A 6 9.75 -17.17 4.55
N LYS A 7 9.90 -18.47 4.77
CA LYS A 7 8.82 -19.44 4.56
C LYS A 7 7.66 -19.07 5.47
N ILE A 8 6.56 -18.57 4.93
CA ILE A 8 5.35 -18.39 5.73
C ILE A 8 5.01 -19.76 6.36
N SER A 9 5.16 -19.86 7.67
CA SER A 9 4.90 -21.09 8.41
C SER A 9 3.40 -21.45 8.29
N ARG A 10 3.04 -22.70 8.51
CA ARG A 10 1.63 -23.12 8.53
C ARG A 10 0.81 -22.30 9.54
N GLU A 11 1.40 -21.96 10.67
CA GLU A 11 0.76 -21.16 11.72
C GLU A 11 0.56 -19.71 11.28
N LYS A 12 1.57 -19.08 10.69
CA LYS A 12 1.48 -17.72 10.14
C LYS A 12 0.41 -17.65 9.05
N LYS A 13 0.35 -18.65 8.13
CA LYS A 13 -0.70 -18.71 7.10
C LYS A 13 -2.10 -18.81 7.73
N LYS A 14 -2.28 -19.64 8.75
CA LYS A 14 -3.56 -19.77 9.47
C LYS A 14 -3.94 -18.46 10.16
N ALA A 15 -2.98 -17.77 10.76
CA ALA A 15 -3.18 -16.47 11.39
C ALA A 15 -3.60 -15.40 10.36
N LEU A 16 -2.92 -15.32 9.20
CA LEU A 16 -3.28 -14.39 8.12
C LEU A 16 -4.70 -14.63 7.60
N LEU A 17 -5.07 -15.88 7.33
CA LEU A 17 -6.42 -16.22 6.88
C LEU A 17 -7.47 -15.90 7.95
N LYS A 18 -7.15 -16.05 9.24
CA LYS A 18 -8.01 -15.64 10.35
C LYS A 18 -8.22 -14.13 10.35
N ARG A 19 -7.15 -13.33 10.22
CA ARG A 19 -7.21 -11.86 10.14
C ARG A 19 -8.04 -11.39 8.94
N LEU A 20 -7.85 -12.00 7.75
CA LEU A 20 -8.69 -11.72 6.59
C LEU A 20 -10.17 -12.00 6.88
N LYS A 21 -10.48 -13.14 7.54
CA LYS A 21 -11.85 -13.50 7.91
C LYS A 21 -12.45 -12.52 8.93
N GLU A 22 -11.67 -11.99 9.85
CA GLU A 22 -12.11 -10.98 10.82
C GLU A 22 -12.57 -9.69 10.16
N ARG A 23 -11.94 -9.26 9.07
CA ARG A 23 -12.32 -8.05 8.32
C ARG A 23 -13.72 -8.16 7.69
N ILE A 24 -14.16 -9.34 7.24
CA ILE A 24 -15.49 -9.54 6.68
C ILE A 24 -16.53 -9.93 7.74
N LYS A 25 -16.13 -10.17 8.99
CA LYS A 25 -17.00 -10.64 10.07
C LYS A 25 -18.32 -9.86 10.20
N PRO A 26 -18.37 -8.52 10.12
CA PRO A 26 -19.63 -7.76 10.19
C PRO A 26 -20.63 -8.12 9.09
N LYS A 27 -20.16 -8.54 7.91
CA LYS A 27 -20.96 -8.93 6.74
C LYS A 27 -20.98 -10.44 6.48
N MET A 28 -20.51 -11.26 7.44
CA MET A 28 -20.45 -12.72 7.29
C MET A 28 -21.82 -13.35 6.98
N LYS A 29 -22.90 -12.77 7.48
CA LYS A 29 -24.27 -13.21 7.15
C LYS A 29 -24.55 -13.20 5.64
N LEU A 30 -23.99 -12.23 4.90
CA LEU A 30 -24.13 -12.15 3.44
C LEU A 30 -23.41 -13.31 2.75
N VAL A 31 -22.23 -13.71 3.26
CA VAL A 31 -21.47 -14.86 2.73
C VAL A 31 -22.25 -16.16 2.93
N TYR A 32 -22.83 -16.37 4.12
CA TYR A 32 -23.66 -17.55 4.38
C TYR A 32 -24.93 -17.56 3.53
N LEU A 33 -25.61 -16.43 3.40
CA LEU A 33 -26.78 -16.31 2.55
C LEU A 33 -26.43 -16.57 1.07
N ALA A 34 -25.32 -16.04 0.58
CA ALA A 34 -24.85 -16.30 -0.77
C ALA A 34 -24.51 -17.78 -1.00
N ALA A 35 -23.86 -18.43 -0.03
CA ALA A 35 -23.59 -19.86 -0.09
C ALA A 35 -24.88 -20.69 -0.11
N PHE A 36 -25.87 -20.32 0.72
CA PHE A 36 -27.19 -20.95 0.75
C PHE A 36 -27.94 -20.78 -0.58
N LEU A 37 -28.00 -19.57 -1.13
CA LEU A 37 -28.63 -19.34 -2.43
C LEU A 37 -27.94 -20.11 -3.56
N SER A 38 -26.60 -20.19 -3.52
CA SER A 38 -25.85 -21.01 -4.48
C SER A 38 -26.16 -22.51 -4.34
N TRP A 39 -26.42 -22.97 -3.12
CA TRP A 39 -26.87 -24.33 -2.88
C TRP A 39 -28.32 -24.56 -3.37
N VAL A 40 -29.24 -23.57 -3.22
CA VAL A 40 -30.59 -23.63 -3.82
C VAL A 40 -30.49 -23.74 -5.34
N GLN A 41 -29.65 -22.95 -6.00
CA GLN A 41 -29.40 -23.09 -7.44
C GLN A 41 -28.94 -24.51 -7.80
N PHE A 42 -28.03 -25.07 -7.00
CA PHE A 42 -27.55 -26.44 -7.19
C PHE A 42 -28.70 -27.44 -7.07
N LEU A 43 -29.59 -27.30 -6.09
CA LEU A 43 -30.77 -28.17 -5.96
C LEU A 43 -31.69 -28.11 -7.20
N MET A 44 -31.89 -26.92 -7.81
CA MET A 44 -32.65 -26.78 -9.04
C MET A 44 -32.02 -27.59 -10.18
N ARG A 45 -30.70 -27.66 -10.22
CA ARG A 45 -29.94 -28.45 -11.20
C ARG A 45 -30.09 -29.95 -10.96
N ILE A 46 -30.05 -30.40 -9.70
CA ILE A 46 -30.29 -31.79 -9.32
C ILE A 46 -31.73 -32.21 -9.70
N ILE A 47 -32.72 -31.36 -9.47
CA ILE A 47 -34.12 -31.62 -9.87
C ILE A 47 -34.20 -31.71 -11.42
N SER A 48 -33.49 -30.86 -12.14
CA SER A 48 -33.43 -30.95 -13.61
C SER A 48 -32.86 -32.30 -14.07
N PHE A 49 -31.76 -32.79 -13.46
CA PHE A 49 -31.20 -34.10 -13.78
C PHE A 49 -32.14 -35.26 -13.43
N TYR A 50 -32.85 -35.16 -12.32
CA TYR A 50 -33.88 -36.13 -11.96
C TYR A 50 -34.99 -36.19 -13.02
N LEU A 51 -35.49 -35.03 -13.47
CA LEU A 51 -36.53 -34.96 -14.50
C LEU A 51 -36.01 -35.49 -15.84
N ILE A 52 -34.78 -35.18 -16.22
CA ILE A 52 -34.15 -35.69 -17.45
C ILE A 52 -34.07 -37.23 -17.41
N ALA A 53 -33.54 -37.78 -16.32
CA ALA A 53 -33.42 -39.24 -16.17
C ALA A 53 -34.81 -39.91 -16.21
N LYS A 54 -35.81 -39.36 -15.49
CA LYS A 54 -37.19 -39.88 -15.45
C LYS A 54 -37.88 -39.78 -16.82
N GLY A 55 -37.74 -38.64 -17.50
CA GLY A 55 -38.31 -38.43 -18.83
C GLY A 55 -37.74 -39.40 -19.87
N PHE A 56 -36.38 -39.62 -19.82
CA PHE A 56 -35.71 -40.58 -20.73
C PHE A 56 -36.22 -42.01 -20.48
N VAL A 57 -36.30 -42.45 -19.25
CA VAL A 57 -36.77 -43.81 -18.93
C VAL A 57 -38.25 -43.99 -19.34
N SER A 58 -39.10 -43.00 -19.04
CA SER A 58 -40.51 -43.03 -19.46
C SER A 58 -40.68 -43.15 -20.96
N TYR A 59 -39.85 -42.40 -21.73
CA TYR A 59 -39.85 -42.53 -23.20
C TYR A 59 -39.35 -43.89 -23.67
N TYR A 60 -38.26 -44.40 -23.04
CA TYR A 60 -37.67 -45.69 -23.38
C TYR A 60 -38.67 -46.86 -23.13
N GLU A 61 -39.46 -46.78 -22.07
CA GLU A 61 -40.48 -47.76 -21.71
C GLU A 61 -41.78 -47.62 -22.54
N GLY A 62 -41.80 -46.75 -23.55
CA GLY A 62 -42.93 -46.56 -24.46
C GLY A 62 -44.00 -45.57 -23.96
N GLY A 63 -43.71 -44.83 -22.89
CA GLY A 63 -44.60 -43.77 -22.39
C GLY A 63 -44.61 -42.53 -23.28
N GLN A 64 -45.71 -41.82 -23.33
CA GLN A 64 -45.81 -40.55 -24.04
C GLN A 64 -45.25 -39.42 -23.17
N VAL A 65 -44.24 -38.75 -23.68
CA VAL A 65 -43.63 -37.54 -23.06
C VAL A 65 -43.98 -36.32 -23.91
N ASP A 66 -44.74 -35.39 -23.35
CA ASP A 66 -44.94 -34.07 -23.99
C ASP A 66 -43.62 -33.28 -23.97
N LEU A 67 -42.85 -33.35 -25.06
CA LEU A 67 -41.54 -32.73 -25.16
C LEU A 67 -41.58 -31.21 -24.97
N VAL A 68 -42.63 -30.52 -25.45
CA VAL A 68 -42.73 -29.06 -25.34
C VAL A 68 -42.87 -28.66 -23.87
N ARG A 69 -43.84 -29.30 -23.18
CA ARG A 69 -44.08 -29.06 -21.75
C ARG A 69 -42.84 -29.43 -20.91
N PHE A 70 -42.20 -30.52 -21.23
CA PHE A 70 -40.98 -30.98 -20.56
C PHE A 70 -39.84 -29.97 -20.67
N VAL A 71 -39.55 -29.50 -21.90
CA VAL A 71 -38.51 -28.49 -22.16
C VAL A 71 -38.81 -27.16 -21.47
N LEU A 72 -40.09 -26.70 -21.50
CA LEU A 72 -40.50 -25.48 -20.82
C LEU A 72 -40.29 -25.55 -19.30
N ILE A 73 -40.59 -26.71 -18.67
CA ILE A 73 -40.33 -26.91 -17.25
C ILE A 73 -38.83 -26.84 -16.94
N LEU A 74 -37.98 -27.49 -17.73
CA LEU A 74 -36.53 -27.44 -17.55
C LEU A 74 -35.98 -26.04 -17.75
N LEU A 75 -36.43 -25.33 -18.77
CA LEU A 75 -36.02 -23.94 -19.01
C LEU A 75 -36.44 -23.03 -17.85
N GLY A 76 -37.70 -23.14 -17.37
CA GLY A 76 -38.16 -22.37 -16.24
C GLY A 76 -37.38 -22.63 -14.95
N LEU A 77 -37.07 -23.92 -14.66
CA LEU A 77 -36.30 -24.31 -13.49
C LEU A 77 -34.87 -23.76 -13.53
N ASN A 78 -34.21 -23.87 -14.70
CA ASN A 78 -32.85 -23.36 -14.85
C ASN A 78 -32.79 -21.83 -14.90
N ALA A 79 -33.79 -21.16 -15.51
CA ALA A 79 -33.88 -19.70 -15.49
C ALA A 79 -34.06 -19.16 -14.06
N PHE A 80 -34.93 -19.81 -13.26
CA PHE A 80 -35.08 -19.46 -11.84
C PHE A 80 -33.76 -19.69 -11.07
N GLY A 81 -33.11 -20.85 -11.27
CA GLY A 81 -31.80 -21.13 -10.67
C GLY A 81 -30.73 -20.10 -11.04
N TYR A 82 -30.72 -19.65 -12.30
CA TYR A 82 -29.82 -18.58 -12.75
C TYR A 82 -30.10 -17.24 -12.07
N GLY A 83 -31.37 -16.87 -11.93
CA GLY A 83 -31.76 -15.67 -11.17
C GLY A 83 -31.27 -15.69 -9.73
N VAL A 84 -31.42 -16.85 -9.05
CA VAL A 84 -30.91 -17.06 -7.68
C VAL A 84 -29.38 -16.93 -7.65
N ALA A 85 -28.67 -17.47 -8.65
CA ALA A 85 -27.21 -17.36 -8.76
C ALA A 85 -26.74 -15.92 -8.91
N LEU A 86 -27.43 -15.09 -9.69
CA LEU A 86 -27.11 -13.67 -9.85
C LEU A 86 -27.22 -12.92 -8.52
N ILE A 87 -28.26 -13.20 -7.73
CA ILE A 87 -28.42 -12.62 -6.40
C ILE A 87 -27.27 -13.06 -5.49
N ALA A 88 -26.94 -14.36 -5.49
CA ALA A 88 -25.84 -14.89 -4.69
C ALA A 88 -24.50 -14.20 -5.04
N LYS A 89 -24.20 -14.05 -6.34
CA LYS A 89 -22.99 -13.37 -6.82
C LYS A 89 -22.94 -11.90 -6.42
N ARG A 90 -24.07 -11.20 -6.47
CA ARG A 90 -24.18 -9.81 -6.01
C ARG A 90 -23.88 -9.66 -4.52
N LEU A 91 -24.42 -10.56 -3.69
CA LEU A 91 -24.17 -10.58 -2.24
C LEU A 91 -22.69 -10.86 -1.91
N GLN A 92 -22.04 -11.76 -2.67
CA GLN A 92 -20.60 -12.02 -2.57
C GLN A 92 -19.79 -10.76 -2.87
N GLY A 93 -20.11 -10.04 -3.95
CA GLY A 93 -19.48 -8.79 -4.33
C GLY A 93 -19.59 -7.71 -3.25
N ILE A 94 -20.79 -7.52 -2.67
CA ILE A 94 -21.01 -6.57 -1.57
C ILE A 94 -20.16 -6.92 -0.35
N GLY A 95 -20.07 -8.20 0.01
CA GLY A 95 -19.24 -8.67 1.13
C GLY A 95 -17.75 -8.44 0.88
N SER A 96 -17.29 -8.73 -0.34
CA SER A 96 -15.91 -8.51 -0.75
C SER A 96 -15.54 -7.03 -0.74
N GLN A 97 -16.37 -6.18 -1.32
CA GLN A 97 -16.15 -4.74 -1.34
C GLN A 97 -16.02 -4.18 0.08
N PHE A 98 -16.93 -4.52 0.98
CA PHE A 98 -16.87 -4.10 2.38
C PHE A 98 -15.53 -4.46 3.04
N ALA A 99 -15.05 -5.69 2.85
CA ALA A 99 -13.79 -6.14 3.46
C ALA A 99 -12.58 -5.39 2.89
N ARG A 100 -12.55 -5.14 1.57
CA ARG A 100 -11.49 -4.38 0.90
C ARG A 100 -11.50 -2.91 1.28
N ASP A 101 -12.67 -2.28 1.34
CA ASP A 101 -12.81 -0.88 1.75
C ASP A 101 -12.34 -0.69 3.20
N SER A 102 -12.69 -1.62 4.11
CA SER A 102 -12.18 -1.61 5.48
C SER A 102 -10.66 -1.77 5.55
N LEU A 103 -10.05 -2.58 4.67
CA LEU A 103 -8.59 -2.70 4.60
C LEU A 103 -7.94 -1.45 4.02
N LYS A 104 -8.53 -0.86 2.95
CA LYS A 104 -8.06 0.40 2.36
C LYS A 104 -8.09 1.52 3.40
N GLN A 105 -9.20 1.67 4.11
CA GLN A 105 -9.32 2.66 5.16
C GLN A 105 -8.24 2.47 6.23
N SER A 106 -8.08 1.26 6.79
CA SER A 106 -7.03 0.99 7.79
C SER A 106 -5.62 1.23 7.25
N PHE A 107 -5.38 0.96 5.97
CA PHE A 107 -4.10 1.19 5.32
C PHE A 107 -3.79 2.69 5.19
N PHE A 108 -4.76 3.49 4.73
CA PHE A 108 -4.57 4.94 4.61
C PHE A 108 -4.48 5.63 5.96
N GLU A 109 -5.27 5.21 6.95
CA GLU A 109 -5.14 5.70 8.33
C GLU A 109 -3.74 5.42 8.90
N ALA A 110 -3.22 4.21 8.71
CA ALA A 110 -1.87 3.85 9.12
C ALA A 110 -0.79 4.64 8.37
N LEU A 111 -0.97 4.87 7.06
CA LEU A 111 -0.06 5.64 6.23
C LEU A 111 0.04 7.09 6.68
N LEU A 112 -1.11 7.72 6.98
CA LEU A 112 -1.18 9.11 7.41
C LEU A 112 -0.66 9.30 8.84
N ALA A 113 -0.86 8.31 9.72
CA ALA A 113 -0.42 8.39 11.11
C ALA A 113 1.11 8.49 11.28
N LYS A 114 1.90 8.04 10.31
CA LYS A 114 3.39 8.09 10.32
C LYS A 114 4.00 9.17 9.43
N ASP A 115 3.23 10.19 9.05
CA ASP A 115 3.75 11.33 8.26
C ASP A 115 4.44 10.90 6.95
N GLY A 116 4.01 9.76 6.37
CA GLY A 116 4.62 9.20 5.16
C GLY A 116 6.04 8.65 5.33
N GLN A 117 6.60 8.65 6.54
CA GLN A 117 7.90 8.03 6.81
C GLN A 117 7.75 6.52 6.95
N PHE A 118 8.22 5.82 5.93
CA PHE A 118 8.30 4.37 5.95
C PHE A 118 9.62 3.97 6.60
N GLU A 119 9.56 3.15 7.65
CA GLU A 119 10.76 2.50 8.14
C GLU A 119 11.43 1.68 7.02
N SER A 120 12.72 1.41 7.18
CA SER A 120 13.60 0.73 6.24
C SER A 120 13.10 -0.62 5.67
N LYS A 121 11.91 -1.07 6.05
CA LYS A 121 11.29 -2.34 5.63
C LYS A 121 10.23 -2.22 4.53
N ALA A 122 9.71 -1.03 4.23
CA ALA A 122 8.73 -0.80 3.18
C ALA A 122 9.22 0.32 2.26
N THR A 123 9.35 0.03 0.98
CA THR A 123 9.70 1.04 -0.03
C THR A 123 8.45 1.80 -0.47
N ALA A 124 8.60 3.00 -1.01
CA ALA A 124 7.49 3.74 -1.63
C ALA A 124 6.78 2.91 -2.72
N ALA A 125 7.54 2.09 -3.46
CA ALA A 125 7.00 1.16 -4.44
C ALA A 125 6.13 0.06 -3.82
N ASP A 126 6.52 -0.48 -2.64
CA ASP A 126 5.70 -1.46 -1.92
C ASP A 126 4.38 -0.85 -1.46
N VAL A 127 4.42 0.37 -0.90
CA VAL A 127 3.25 1.12 -0.46
C VAL A 127 2.31 1.40 -1.62
N PHE A 128 2.84 1.89 -2.74
CA PHE A 128 2.07 2.12 -3.95
C PHE A 128 1.42 0.83 -4.49
N ASN A 129 2.16 -0.28 -4.51
CA ASN A 129 1.64 -1.58 -4.95
C ASN A 129 0.52 -2.08 -4.03
N ILE A 130 0.66 -1.95 -2.71
CA ILE A 130 -0.40 -2.32 -1.75
C ILE A 130 -1.65 -1.47 -1.99
N ALA A 131 -1.49 -0.14 -2.12
CA ALA A 131 -2.59 0.80 -2.29
C ALA A 131 -3.34 0.60 -3.62
N SER A 132 -2.61 0.42 -4.73
CA SER A 132 -3.16 0.40 -6.09
C SER A 132 -3.83 -0.93 -6.45
N GLN A 133 -3.16 -2.05 -6.21
CA GLN A 133 -3.60 -3.38 -6.66
C GLN A 133 -3.61 -4.44 -5.55
N GLY A 134 -2.76 -4.28 -4.53
CA GLY A 134 -2.54 -5.30 -3.53
C GLY A 134 -3.81 -5.66 -2.75
N ILE A 135 -4.53 -4.67 -2.24
CA ILE A 135 -5.78 -4.88 -1.49
C ILE A 135 -6.87 -5.39 -2.44
N ASP A 136 -6.93 -4.88 -3.67
CA ASP A 136 -7.94 -5.31 -4.64
C ASP A 136 -7.74 -6.75 -5.11
N SER A 137 -6.51 -7.26 -5.13
CA SER A 137 -6.21 -8.67 -5.43
C SER A 137 -6.88 -9.65 -4.46
N LEU A 138 -7.19 -9.21 -3.23
CA LEU A 138 -7.90 -10.02 -2.23
C LEU A 138 -9.37 -10.27 -2.58
N ASP A 139 -9.91 -9.61 -3.61
CA ASP A 139 -11.28 -9.88 -4.11
C ASP A 139 -11.50 -11.38 -4.34
N THR A 140 -10.55 -12.07 -4.96
CA THR A 140 -10.63 -13.51 -5.24
C THR A 140 -10.82 -14.35 -3.97
N TYR A 141 -10.24 -13.93 -2.84
CA TYR A 141 -10.44 -14.60 -1.56
C TYR A 141 -11.85 -14.37 -1.01
N TYR A 142 -12.31 -13.11 -1.03
CA TYR A 142 -13.58 -12.74 -0.40
C TYR A 142 -14.79 -13.07 -1.26
N SER A 143 -14.77 -12.73 -2.56
CA SER A 143 -15.92 -12.91 -3.46
C SER A 143 -16.07 -14.35 -3.93
N TYR A 144 -14.95 -15.04 -4.20
CA TYR A 144 -14.98 -16.37 -4.81
C TYR A 144 -14.72 -17.49 -3.80
N TYR A 145 -13.53 -17.51 -3.16
CA TYR A 145 -13.08 -18.67 -2.41
C TYR A 145 -13.91 -18.95 -1.16
N MET A 146 -14.26 -17.94 -0.36
CA MET A 146 -15.00 -18.15 0.89
C MET A 146 -16.40 -18.75 0.64
N ALA A 147 -17.13 -18.19 -0.31
CA ALA A 147 -18.49 -18.69 -0.61
C ALA A 147 -18.44 -20.02 -1.36
N SER A 148 -17.49 -20.22 -2.29
CA SER A 148 -17.34 -21.48 -3.02
C SER A 148 -16.95 -22.63 -2.11
N SER A 149 -16.13 -22.40 -1.09
CA SER A 149 -15.74 -23.43 -0.13
C SER A 149 -16.95 -23.97 0.64
N LEU A 150 -17.84 -23.10 1.13
CA LEU A 150 -19.06 -23.50 1.82
C LEU A 150 -20.03 -24.20 0.86
N ARG A 151 -20.24 -23.65 -0.34
CA ARG A 151 -21.07 -24.24 -1.38
C ARG A 151 -20.61 -25.66 -1.73
N THR A 152 -19.31 -25.88 -1.93
CA THR A 152 -18.74 -27.19 -2.25
C THR A 152 -19.05 -28.21 -1.15
N GLN A 153 -18.91 -27.83 0.11
CA GLN A 153 -19.23 -28.73 1.24
C GLN A 153 -20.71 -29.14 1.23
N PHE A 154 -21.63 -28.18 1.05
CA PHE A 154 -23.07 -28.49 0.97
C PHE A 154 -23.42 -29.34 -0.24
N ASN A 155 -22.86 -29.03 -1.42
CA ASN A 155 -23.09 -29.78 -2.64
C ASN A 155 -22.59 -31.24 -2.50
N CYS A 156 -21.35 -31.43 -2.05
CA CYS A 156 -20.79 -32.76 -1.86
C CYS A 156 -21.58 -33.60 -0.84
N ALA A 157 -21.95 -32.99 0.29
CA ALA A 157 -22.78 -33.69 1.30
C ALA A 157 -24.15 -34.10 0.74
N THR A 158 -24.80 -33.23 -0.03
CA THR A 158 -26.08 -33.51 -0.66
C THR A 158 -25.97 -34.62 -1.71
N VAL A 159 -24.94 -34.57 -2.59
CA VAL A 159 -24.73 -35.61 -3.60
C VAL A 159 -24.42 -36.95 -2.93
N LEU A 160 -23.54 -36.99 -1.93
CA LEU A 160 -23.20 -38.22 -1.22
C LEU A 160 -24.44 -38.85 -0.56
N LEU A 161 -25.30 -38.03 0.07
CA LEU A 161 -26.53 -38.52 0.65
C LEU A 161 -27.47 -39.12 -0.41
N LEU A 162 -27.68 -38.41 -1.54
CA LEU A 162 -28.54 -38.89 -2.63
C LEU A 162 -27.96 -40.17 -3.27
N VAL A 163 -26.67 -40.21 -3.50
CA VAL A 163 -26.01 -41.40 -4.09
C VAL A 163 -26.05 -42.57 -3.11
N PHE A 164 -25.84 -42.35 -1.83
CA PHE A 164 -25.97 -43.42 -0.82
C PHE A 164 -27.35 -44.07 -0.79
N LEU A 165 -28.41 -43.25 -0.95
CA LEU A 165 -29.77 -43.75 -0.98
C LEU A 165 -30.12 -44.53 -2.25
N ILE A 166 -29.53 -44.19 -3.40
CA ILE A 166 -29.86 -44.74 -4.72
C ILE A 166 -28.90 -45.85 -5.12
N PHE A 167 -27.61 -45.67 -4.88
CA PHE A 167 -26.54 -46.56 -5.26
C PHE A 167 -25.38 -46.53 -4.24
N PRO A 168 -25.46 -47.27 -3.13
CA PRO A 168 -24.47 -47.25 -2.04
C PRO A 168 -23.02 -47.51 -2.50
N LEU A 169 -22.82 -48.43 -3.46
CA LEU A 169 -21.49 -48.71 -4.04
C LEU A 169 -20.91 -47.48 -4.75
N GLY A 170 -21.75 -46.67 -5.42
CA GLY A 170 -21.34 -45.40 -6.01
C GLY A 170 -20.88 -44.37 -4.97
N ALA A 171 -21.52 -44.34 -3.79
CA ALA A 171 -21.12 -43.46 -2.71
C ALA A 171 -19.69 -43.80 -2.19
N VAL A 172 -19.35 -45.09 -2.11
CA VAL A 172 -17.99 -45.53 -1.73
C VAL A 172 -16.95 -45.01 -2.74
N ILE A 173 -17.25 -45.07 -4.05
CA ILE A 173 -16.38 -44.55 -5.10
C ILE A 173 -16.12 -43.04 -4.89
N PHE A 174 -17.17 -42.26 -4.62
CA PHE A 174 -17.04 -40.82 -4.38
C PHE A 174 -16.23 -40.50 -3.14
N ILE A 175 -16.43 -41.24 -2.06
CA ILE A 175 -15.66 -41.09 -0.79
C ILE A 175 -14.17 -41.39 -1.03
N LEU A 176 -13.85 -42.45 -1.79
CA LEU A 176 -12.46 -42.81 -2.12
C LEU A 176 -11.81 -41.81 -3.07
N ALA A 177 -12.58 -41.19 -3.97
CA ALA A 177 -12.08 -40.18 -4.90
C ALA A 177 -11.88 -38.80 -4.24
N LEU A 178 -12.61 -38.48 -3.17
CA LEU A 178 -12.58 -37.18 -2.50
C LEU A 178 -11.17 -36.72 -2.09
N PRO A 179 -10.29 -37.56 -1.51
CA PRO A 179 -8.95 -37.12 -1.11
C PRO A 179 -7.95 -36.98 -2.28
N LEU A 180 -8.24 -37.52 -3.48
CA LEU A 180 -7.29 -37.50 -4.59
C LEU A 180 -6.96 -36.08 -5.08
N ILE A 181 -7.95 -35.18 -5.14
CA ILE A 181 -7.74 -33.79 -5.54
C ILE A 181 -6.88 -33.01 -4.51
N PRO A 182 -7.20 -32.99 -3.21
CA PRO A 182 -6.31 -32.40 -2.21
C PRO A 182 -4.89 -32.99 -2.22
N ILE A 183 -4.76 -34.30 -2.39
CA ILE A 183 -3.44 -34.96 -2.45
C ILE A 183 -2.63 -34.45 -3.66
N SER A 184 -3.25 -34.35 -4.85
CA SER A 184 -2.61 -33.83 -6.05
C SER A 184 -2.13 -32.38 -5.85
N ILE A 185 -2.94 -31.54 -5.22
CA ILE A 185 -2.57 -30.15 -4.88
C ILE A 185 -1.36 -30.10 -3.94
N ILE A 186 -1.36 -30.93 -2.88
CA ILE A 186 -0.25 -30.99 -1.91
C ILE A 186 1.04 -31.47 -2.59
N ALA A 187 0.96 -32.48 -3.45
CA ALA A 187 2.09 -33.00 -4.20
C ALA A 187 2.76 -31.93 -5.09
N MET A 188 1.96 -31.03 -5.65
CA MET A 188 2.45 -29.96 -6.53
C MET A 188 2.96 -28.71 -5.77
N GLN A 189 2.67 -28.57 -4.48
CA GLN A 189 2.99 -27.36 -3.71
C GLN A 189 4.48 -26.96 -3.72
N LYS A 190 5.40 -27.93 -3.63
CA LYS A 190 6.84 -27.63 -3.63
C LYS A 190 7.31 -27.02 -4.95
N ARG A 191 6.83 -27.59 -6.08
CA ARG A 191 7.15 -27.11 -7.43
C ARG A 191 6.51 -25.74 -7.70
N SER A 192 5.24 -25.58 -7.33
CA SER A 192 4.51 -24.32 -7.42
C SER A 192 5.25 -23.17 -6.71
N LYS A 193 5.75 -23.41 -5.51
CA LYS A 193 6.47 -22.40 -4.74
C LYS A 193 7.75 -21.94 -5.41
N ARG A 194 8.55 -22.88 -5.99
CA ARG A 194 9.79 -22.54 -6.68
C ARG A 194 9.52 -21.68 -7.92
N ILE A 195 8.55 -22.08 -8.74
CA ILE A 195 8.16 -21.38 -9.97
C ILE A 195 7.61 -19.99 -9.65
N MET A 196 6.75 -19.89 -8.65
CA MET A 196 6.17 -18.61 -8.21
C MET A 196 7.24 -17.65 -7.70
N ASN A 197 8.22 -18.13 -6.94
CA ASN A 197 9.30 -17.28 -6.44
C ASN A 197 10.19 -16.78 -7.59
N ARG A 198 10.47 -17.61 -8.60
CA ARG A 198 11.19 -17.19 -9.80
C ARG A 198 10.42 -16.11 -10.56
N TYR A 199 9.12 -16.32 -10.80
CA TYR A 199 8.26 -15.35 -11.46
C TYR A 199 8.25 -13.99 -10.75
N TRP A 200 8.01 -13.96 -9.43
CA TRP A 200 8.00 -12.72 -8.66
C TRP A 200 9.37 -12.05 -8.58
N GLY A 201 10.46 -12.83 -8.49
CA GLY A 201 11.81 -12.29 -8.55
C GLY A 201 12.06 -11.56 -9.87
N SER A 202 11.89 -12.26 -10.98
CA SER A 202 12.09 -11.71 -12.32
C SER A 202 11.16 -10.51 -12.63
N TYR A 203 9.90 -10.53 -12.17
CA TYR A 203 8.97 -9.40 -12.28
C TYR A 203 9.48 -8.15 -11.57
N MET A 204 9.98 -8.30 -10.32
CA MET A 204 10.51 -7.19 -9.55
C MET A 204 11.81 -6.63 -10.14
N ASP A 205 12.68 -7.51 -10.63
CA ASP A 205 13.96 -7.12 -11.22
C ASP A 205 13.75 -6.27 -12.48
N VAL A 206 12.88 -6.71 -13.39
CA VAL A 206 12.51 -5.92 -14.60
C VAL A 206 11.83 -4.61 -14.23
N GLY A 207 10.90 -4.65 -13.26
CA GLY A 207 10.18 -3.44 -12.83
C GLY A 207 11.11 -2.40 -12.21
N ASN A 208 12.06 -2.81 -11.38
CA ASN A 208 13.06 -1.92 -10.78
C ASN A 208 13.98 -1.33 -11.85
N LEU A 209 14.51 -2.18 -12.76
CA LEU A 209 15.36 -1.73 -13.85
C LEU A 209 14.64 -0.71 -14.74
N PHE A 210 13.38 -0.99 -15.10
CA PHE A 210 12.57 -0.06 -15.91
C PHE A 210 12.43 1.32 -15.24
N LEU A 211 12.14 1.33 -13.94
CA LEU A 211 12.00 2.59 -13.20
C LEU A 211 13.34 3.34 -13.07
N ASP A 212 14.43 2.62 -12.90
CA ASP A 212 15.77 3.22 -12.82
C ASP A 212 16.20 3.80 -14.18
N ASP A 213 15.99 3.05 -15.27
CA ASP A 213 16.28 3.51 -16.63
C ASP A 213 15.42 4.72 -17.01
N LEU A 214 14.13 4.71 -16.63
CA LEU A 214 13.22 5.83 -16.89
C LEU A 214 13.66 7.11 -16.16
N LYS A 215 14.05 7.00 -14.88
CA LYS A 215 14.58 8.13 -14.10
C LYS A 215 15.90 8.63 -14.63
N GLY A 216 16.74 7.71 -15.10
CA GLY A 216 18.07 8.01 -15.66
C GLY A 216 18.09 8.33 -17.15
N LEU A 217 16.94 8.39 -17.84
CA LEU A 217 16.86 8.44 -19.29
C LEU A 217 17.69 9.59 -19.91
N ASN A 218 17.58 10.81 -19.36
CA ASN A 218 18.36 11.95 -19.81
C ASN A 218 19.87 11.73 -19.63
N THR A 219 20.25 11.08 -18.54
CA THR A 219 21.66 10.73 -18.28
C THR A 219 22.15 9.68 -19.28
N LEU A 220 21.35 8.64 -19.54
CA LEU A 220 21.70 7.60 -20.51
C LEU A 220 21.93 8.17 -21.91
N TYR A 221 21.06 9.08 -22.37
CA TYR A 221 21.24 9.77 -23.64
C TYR A 221 22.47 10.68 -23.65
N SER A 222 22.70 11.43 -22.58
CA SER A 222 23.87 12.34 -22.49
C SER A 222 25.21 11.59 -22.57
N TYR A 223 25.25 10.36 -22.04
CA TYR A 223 26.44 9.50 -22.07
C TYR A 223 26.46 8.50 -23.23
N GLN A 224 25.44 8.50 -24.12
CA GLN A 224 25.27 7.54 -25.22
C GLN A 224 25.31 6.07 -24.75
N ALA A 225 24.76 5.83 -23.57
CA ALA A 225 24.74 4.51 -22.92
C ALA A 225 23.42 3.74 -23.14
N ASP A 226 22.45 4.36 -23.80
CA ASP A 226 21.09 3.85 -24.05
C ASP A 226 21.11 2.45 -24.69
N ALA A 227 21.90 2.21 -25.73
CA ALA A 227 22.00 0.90 -26.38
C ALA A 227 22.48 -0.23 -25.45
N THR A 228 23.36 0.08 -24.49
CA THR A 228 23.85 -0.91 -23.52
C THR A 228 22.78 -1.27 -22.49
N TYR A 229 22.07 -0.25 -22.00
CA TYR A 229 20.98 -0.43 -21.04
C TYR A 229 19.77 -1.09 -21.68
N GLU A 230 19.42 -0.76 -22.94
CA GLU A 230 18.40 -1.45 -23.72
C GLU A 230 18.69 -2.95 -23.83
N LYS A 231 19.95 -3.32 -24.11
CA LYS A 231 20.34 -4.73 -24.15
C LYS A 231 20.13 -5.43 -22.81
N THR A 232 20.55 -4.80 -21.71
CA THR A 232 20.37 -5.33 -20.34
C THR A 232 18.89 -5.48 -19.99
N PHE A 233 18.08 -4.47 -20.34
CA PHE A 233 16.63 -4.53 -20.15
C PHE A 233 15.99 -5.67 -20.94
N ASN A 234 16.36 -5.84 -22.21
CA ASN A 234 15.85 -6.91 -23.06
C ASN A 234 16.22 -8.29 -22.51
N GLU A 235 17.44 -8.48 -22.01
CA GLU A 235 17.86 -9.75 -21.37
C GLU A 235 17.00 -10.05 -20.13
N GLN A 236 16.74 -9.08 -19.27
CA GLN A 236 15.87 -9.25 -18.10
C GLN A 236 14.39 -9.44 -18.47
N ALA A 237 13.93 -8.76 -19.53
CA ALA A 237 12.57 -8.95 -20.06
C ALA A 237 12.37 -10.36 -20.60
N GLU A 238 13.38 -10.94 -21.27
CA GLU A 238 13.37 -12.34 -21.72
C GLU A 238 13.34 -13.32 -20.54
N ASP A 239 14.15 -13.09 -19.50
CA ASP A 239 14.11 -13.89 -18.28
C ASP A 239 12.73 -13.85 -17.61
N PHE A 240 12.10 -12.69 -17.58
CA PHE A 240 10.72 -12.53 -17.06
C PHE A 240 9.70 -13.24 -17.96
N ARG A 241 9.85 -13.16 -19.29
CA ARG A 241 9.02 -13.93 -20.23
C ARG A 241 9.13 -15.43 -19.96
N ASP A 242 10.34 -15.96 -19.80
CA ASP A 242 10.58 -17.37 -19.55
C ASP A 242 10.01 -17.81 -18.20
N ALA A 243 10.17 -17.01 -17.15
CA ALA A 243 9.57 -17.27 -15.84
C ALA A 243 8.02 -17.25 -15.90
N THR A 244 7.45 -16.37 -16.71
CA THR A 244 6.00 -16.29 -16.95
C THR A 244 5.49 -17.52 -17.69
N MET A 245 6.19 -17.95 -18.75
CA MET A 245 5.84 -19.14 -19.50
C MET A 245 5.97 -20.43 -18.68
N GLU A 246 6.99 -20.52 -17.81
CA GLU A 246 7.13 -21.61 -16.84
C GLU A 246 5.94 -21.65 -15.85
N LEU A 247 5.51 -20.48 -15.35
CA LEU A 247 4.36 -20.37 -14.47
C LEU A 247 3.06 -20.79 -15.16
N LEU A 248 2.81 -20.27 -16.38
CA LEU A 248 1.61 -20.62 -17.15
C LEU A 248 1.57 -22.11 -17.49
N SER A 249 2.69 -22.67 -17.95
CA SER A 249 2.80 -24.12 -18.24
C SER A 249 2.50 -24.96 -16.99
N PHE A 250 3.04 -24.56 -15.84
CA PHE A 250 2.76 -25.22 -14.57
C PHE A 250 1.28 -25.13 -14.19
N GLN A 251 0.65 -23.95 -14.36
CA GLN A 251 -0.77 -23.77 -14.06
C GLN A 251 -1.66 -24.64 -14.95
N LEU A 252 -1.37 -24.70 -16.27
CA LEU A 252 -2.09 -25.57 -17.19
C LEU A 252 -1.92 -27.05 -16.84
N GLN A 253 -0.72 -27.48 -16.48
CA GLN A 253 -0.48 -28.85 -16.03
C GLN A 253 -1.27 -29.16 -14.75
N ALA A 254 -1.30 -28.23 -13.78
CA ALA A 254 -2.04 -28.40 -12.54
C ALA A 254 -3.56 -28.56 -12.78
N VAL A 255 -4.12 -27.72 -13.66
CA VAL A 255 -5.52 -27.85 -14.08
C VAL A 255 -5.75 -29.19 -14.79
N GLY A 256 -4.86 -29.56 -15.72
CA GLY A 256 -4.95 -30.85 -16.42
C GLY A 256 -4.96 -32.07 -15.49
N TYR A 257 -4.15 -32.08 -14.44
CA TYR A 257 -4.20 -33.15 -13.43
C TYR A 257 -5.52 -33.20 -12.66
N MET A 258 -6.06 -32.02 -12.27
CA MET A 258 -7.35 -31.96 -11.59
C MET A 258 -8.49 -32.40 -12.52
N ASP A 259 -8.44 -32.02 -13.80
CA ASP A 259 -9.38 -32.45 -14.83
C ASP A 259 -9.30 -33.97 -15.07
N ALA A 260 -8.09 -34.51 -15.13
CA ALA A 260 -7.91 -35.97 -15.29
C ALA A 260 -8.53 -36.72 -14.09
N VAL A 261 -8.31 -36.28 -12.86
CA VAL A 261 -8.95 -36.91 -11.67
C VAL A 261 -10.47 -36.81 -11.75
N MET A 262 -11.01 -35.65 -12.15
CA MET A 262 -12.44 -35.44 -12.30
C MET A 262 -13.04 -36.37 -13.37
N TYR A 263 -12.51 -36.37 -14.59
CA TYR A 263 -13.06 -37.14 -15.68
C TYR A 263 -12.86 -38.66 -15.51
N LEU A 264 -11.72 -39.08 -14.95
CA LEU A 264 -11.51 -40.48 -14.58
C LEU A 264 -12.48 -40.92 -13.49
N GLY A 265 -12.74 -40.04 -12.49
CA GLY A 265 -13.73 -40.30 -11.45
C GLY A 265 -15.15 -40.46 -12.00
N ILE A 266 -15.57 -39.58 -12.91
CA ILE A 266 -16.87 -39.64 -13.59
C ILE A 266 -16.94 -40.90 -14.47
N GLY A 267 -15.92 -41.16 -15.30
CA GLY A 267 -15.85 -42.31 -16.19
C GLY A 267 -15.88 -43.63 -15.44
N TRP A 268 -15.09 -43.75 -14.35
CA TRP A 268 -15.09 -44.95 -13.50
C TRP A 268 -16.44 -45.17 -12.82
N SER A 269 -17.07 -44.07 -12.33
CA SER A 269 -18.40 -44.13 -11.77
C SER A 269 -19.44 -44.63 -12.77
N GLY A 270 -19.39 -44.11 -14.01
CA GLY A 270 -20.24 -44.56 -15.11
C GLY A 270 -20.05 -46.01 -15.45
N PHE A 271 -18.77 -46.46 -15.55
CA PHE A 271 -18.47 -47.88 -15.81
C PHE A 271 -19.06 -48.81 -14.74
N VAL A 272 -18.87 -48.49 -13.48
CA VAL A 272 -19.43 -49.28 -12.37
C VAL A 272 -20.96 -49.28 -12.39
N ALA A 273 -21.57 -48.14 -12.71
CA ALA A 273 -23.04 -48.02 -12.78
C ALA A 273 -23.64 -48.88 -13.93
N VAL A 274 -22.99 -48.85 -15.11
CA VAL A 274 -23.41 -49.69 -16.25
C VAL A 274 -23.27 -51.20 -15.96
N ASN A 275 -22.15 -51.60 -15.34
CA ASN A 275 -21.99 -53.01 -14.93
C ASN A 275 -23.03 -53.44 -13.88
N SER A 276 -23.37 -52.54 -12.93
CA SER A 276 -24.41 -52.82 -11.93
C SER A 276 -25.80 -52.90 -12.56
N LEU A 277 -26.10 -52.13 -13.60
CA LEU A 277 -27.31 -52.24 -14.40
C LEU A 277 -27.35 -53.58 -15.14
N ALA A 278 -26.26 -53.95 -15.81
CA ALA A 278 -26.16 -55.23 -16.54
C ALA A 278 -26.31 -56.45 -15.61
N ALA A 279 -25.85 -56.35 -14.36
CA ALA A 279 -26.00 -57.37 -13.35
C ALA A 279 -27.42 -57.36 -12.69
N GLY A 280 -28.34 -56.49 -13.09
CA GLY A 280 -29.70 -56.38 -12.53
C GLY A 280 -29.76 -55.75 -11.15
N ASN A 281 -28.66 -55.22 -10.63
CA ASN A 281 -28.56 -54.63 -9.29
C ASN A 281 -28.96 -53.15 -9.24
N LEU A 282 -29.14 -52.50 -10.40
CA LEU A 282 -29.46 -51.10 -10.52
C LEU A 282 -30.54 -50.87 -11.59
N SER A 283 -31.49 -50.00 -11.38
CA SER A 283 -32.46 -49.61 -12.41
C SER A 283 -31.87 -48.65 -13.43
N LEU A 284 -32.44 -48.64 -14.64
CA LEU A 284 -32.01 -47.69 -15.70
C LEU A 284 -32.11 -46.22 -15.23
N PHE A 285 -33.18 -45.88 -14.49
CA PHE A 285 -33.34 -44.56 -13.89
C PHE A 285 -32.20 -44.26 -12.94
N SER A 286 -31.90 -45.14 -12.01
CA SER A 286 -30.84 -44.92 -11.00
C SER A 286 -29.47 -44.78 -11.63
N MET A 287 -29.18 -45.56 -12.66
CA MET A 287 -27.94 -45.48 -13.40
C MET A 287 -27.78 -44.12 -14.12
N LEU A 288 -28.78 -43.69 -14.88
CA LEU A 288 -28.77 -42.41 -15.59
C LEU A 288 -28.65 -41.25 -14.65
N PHE A 289 -29.47 -41.24 -13.57
CA PHE A 289 -29.44 -40.19 -12.59
C PHE A 289 -28.08 -40.11 -11.86
N PHE A 290 -27.54 -41.26 -11.46
CA PHE A 290 -26.22 -41.33 -10.83
C PHE A 290 -25.11 -40.77 -11.72
N VAL A 291 -25.06 -41.10 -13.02
CA VAL A 291 -24.06 -40.59 -13.96
C VAL A 291 -24.19 -39.06 -14.13
N LEU A 292 -25.43 -38.55 -14.21
CA LEU A 292 -25.68 -37.10 -14.32
C LEU A 292 -25.22 -36.35 -13.07
N ILE A 293 -25.51 -36.86 -11.87
CA ILE A 293 -25.12 -36.17 -10.64
C ILE A 293 -23.62 -36.34 -10.28
N ALA A 294 -22.93 -37.33 -10.88
CA ALA A 294 -21.49 -37.50 -10.68
C ALA A 294 -20.70 -36.23 -11.05
N THR A 295 -21.12 -35.52 -12.10
CA THR A 295 -20.51 -34.25 -12.49
C THR A 295 -20.65 -33.19 -11.40
N GLU A 296 -21.79 -33.14 -10.72
CA GLU A 296 -22.06 -32.17 -9.63
C GLU A 296 -21.30 -32.49 -8.34
N PHE A 297 -20.74 -33.68 -8.22
CA PHE A 297 -19.83 -34.03 -7.13
C PHE A 297 -18.40 -33.58 -7.42
N PHE A 298 -17.86 -33.92 -8.58
CA PHE A 298 -16.44 -33.69 -8.90
C PHE A 298 -16.14 -32.23 -9.31
N ALA A 299 -17.03 -31.57 -10.06
CA ALA A 299 -16.78 -30.21 -10.57
C ALA A 299 -16.58 -29.16 -9.46
N PRO A 300 -17.38 -29.08 -8.39
CA PRO A 300 -17.15 -28.14 -7.30
C PRO A 300 -15.83 -28.38 -6.54
N ILE A 301 -15.40 -29.64 -6.40
CA ILE A 301 -14.13 -29.99 -5.73
C ILE A 301 -12.94 -29.50 -6.58
N ARG A 302 -13.01 -29.69 -7.90
CA ARG A 302 -12.03 -29.15 -8.85
C ARG A 302 -11.98 -27.62 -8.80
N GLU A 303 -13.12 -26.93 -8.83
CA GLU A 303 -13.21 -25.48 -8.72
C GLU A 303 -12.60 -24.96 -7.41
N GLN A 304 -12.84 -25.66 -6.31
CA GLN A 304 -12.24 -25.31 -5.02
C GLN A 304 -10.73 -25.53 -5.03
N GLY A 305 -10.24 -26.57 -5.69
CA GLY A 305 -8.81 -26.81 -5.89
C GLY A 305 -8.13 -25.65 -6.63
N TYR A 306 -8.75 -25.16 -7.71
CA TYR A 306 -8.28 -23.99 -8.44
C TYR A 306 -8.32 -22.71 -7.57
N GLY A 307 -9.40 -22.48 -6.86
CA GLY A 307 -9.53 -21.34 -5.93
C GLY A 307 -8.45 -21.34 -4.84
N MET A 308 -8.01 -22.52 -4.39
CA MET A 308 -6.95 -22.64 -3.38
C MET A 308 -5.58 -22.14 -3.91
N HIS A 309 -5.27 -22.32 -5.21
CA HIS A 309 -4.08 -21.74 -5.82
C HIS A 309 -4.11 -20.21 -5.78
N LEU A 310 -5.25 -19.60 -6.11
CA LEU A 310 -5.43 -18.15 -6.06
C LEU A 310 -5.28 -17.62 -4.62
N VAL A 311 -5.84 -18.31 -3.62
CA VAL A 311 -5.66 -17.96 -2.21
C VAL A 311 -4.21 -18.03 -1.75
N MET A 312 -3.42 -18.95 -2.29
CA MET A 312 -1.97 -19.01 -1.97
C MET A 312 -1.22 -17.77 -2.47
N MET A 313 -1.57 -17.23 -3.63
CA MET A 313 -1.02 -15.97 -4.13
C MET A 313 -1.44 -14.81 -3.21
N ASN A 314 -2.71 -14.72 -2.87
CA ASN A 314 -3.26 -13.67 -2.02
C ASN A 314 -2.71 -13.71 -0.57
N THR A 315 -2.26 -14.88 -0.07
CA THR A 315 -1.67 -14.97 1.27
C THR A 315 -0.35 -14.20 1.39
N LYS A 316 0.44 -14.14 0.32
CA LYS A 316 1.66 -13.31 0.30
C LYS A 316 1.33 -11.82 0.33
N MET A 317 0.31 -11.41 -0.42
CA MET A 317 -0.14 -10.01 -0.39
C MET A 317 -0.74 -9.64 0.97
N ALA A 318 -1.53 -10.53 1.57
CA ALA A 318 -2.04 -10.35 2.93
C ALA A 318 -0.91 -10.21 3.96
N ASP A 319 0.18 -10.97 3.82
CA ASP A 319 1.36 -10.85 4.69
C ASP A 319 2.02 -9.48 4.58
N ARG A 320 2.16 -8.94 3.36
CA ARG A 320 2.68 -7.58 3.14
C ARG A 320 1.75 -6.51 3.73
N ILE A 321 0.44 -6.59 3.47
CA ILE A 321 -0.55 -5.64 3.98
C ILE A 321 -0.54 -5.64 5.52
N PHE A 322 -0.65 -6.81 6.14
CA PHE A 322 -0.69 -6.89 7.60
C PHE A 322 0.67 -6.61 8.23
N GLY A 323 1.79 -6.96 7.58
CA GLY A 323 3.12 -6.57 8.01
C GLY A 323 3.29 -5.06 8.04
N PHE A 324 2.80 -4.36 7.00
CA PHE A 324 2.75 -2.90 6.99
C PHE A 324 1.88 -2.35 8.12
N LEU A 325 0.64 -2.83 8.26
CA LEU A 325 -0.26 -2.38 9.32
C LEU A 325 0.31 -2.63 10.72
N ASP A 326 0.95 -3.78 10.97
CA ASP A 326 1.55 -4.12 12.26
C ASP A 326 2.75 -3.25 12.59
N SER A 327 3.59 -2.92 11.59
CA SER A 327 4.71 -1.99 11.78
C SER A 327 4.26 -0.58 12.15
N MET A 328 3.06 -0.20 11.72
CA MET A 328 2.48 1.12 12.03
C MET A 328 1.77 1.16 13.40
N THR A 329 1.17 0.05 13.83
CA THR A 329 0.35 -0.01 15.06
C THR A 329 1.20 -0.10 16.34
N ALA A 330 2.44 -0.56 16.25
CA ALA A 330 3.30 -0.79 17.42
C ALA A 330 3.66 0.50 18.20
N GLU A 331 3.48 1.69 17.61
CA GLU A 331 3.82 2.98 18.24
C GLU A 331 2.61 3.82 18.67
N GLN A 332 1.37 3.39 18.40
CA GLN A 332 0.16 4.17 18.70
C GLN A 332 -0.35 4.07 20.16
N GLN A 333 0.34 3.41 21.07
CA GLN A 333 -0.12 3.22 22.46
C GLN A 333 0.51 4.19 23.47
N ILE A 334 0.68 5.46 23.12
CA ILE A 334 0.88 6.48 24.14
C ILE A 334 -0.43 7.26 24.21
N ASP A 335 -0.96 7.45 25.41
CA ASP A 335 -1.98 8.47 25.71
C ASP A 335 -1.36 9.84 25.37
N ALA A 336 -1.45 10.21 24.12
CA ALA A 336 -0.67 11.29 23.55
C ALA A 336 -1.35 12.61 23.90
N VAL A 337 -0.60 13.49 24.55
CA VAL A 337 -1.06 14.82 24.97
C VAL A 337 -1.17 15.73 23.76
N HIS A 338 -2.23 16.52 23.71
CA HIS A 338 -2.34 17.64 22.77
C HIS A 338 -1.47 18.80 23.29
N VAL A 339 -0.58 19.30 22.43
CA VAL A 339 0.28 20.45 22.74
C VAL A 339 -0.44 21.73 22.32
N PRO A 340 -0.67 22.70 23.23
CA PRO A 340 -1.13 24.03 22.84
C PRO A 340 -0.02 24.79 22.08
N ALA A 341 -0.36 25.97 21.56
CA ALA A 341 0.67 26.86 21.03
C ALA A 341 1.72 27.16 22.11
N PHE A 342 2.99 27.19 21.74
CA PHE A 342 4.13 27.42 22.63
C PHE A 342 5.04 28.51 22.08
N ASP A 343 5.80 29.17 22.96
CA ASP A 343 6.70 30.27 22.67
C ASP A 343 8.16 29.94 22.96
N SER A 344 8.45 28.75 23.45
CA SER A 344 9.80 28.33 23.82
C SER A 344 10.09 26.88 23.45
N LEU A 345 11.34 26.62 23.07
CA LEU A 345 11.92 25.30 22.79
C LEU A 345 13.16 25.14 23.63
N LYS A 346 13.25 24.06 24.42
CA LYS A 346 14.41 23.77 25.25
C LYS A 346 14.99 22.39 24.90
N LEU A 347 16.29 22.37 24.64
CA LEU A 347 17.10 21.17 24.48
C LEU A 347 17.94 21.00 25.75
N GLU A 348 17.91 19.84 26.38
CA GLU A 348 18.69 19.49 27.56
C GLU A 348 19.51 18.23 27.29
N ASP A 349 20.84 18.38 27.25
CA ASP A 349 21.85 17.32 27.13
C ASP A 349 21.55 16.30 26.03
N LEU A 350 21.06 16.81 24.88
CA LEU A 350 20.56 16.02 23.77
C LEU A 350 21.69 15.29 23.06
N ALA A 351 21.56 13.97 22.94
CA ALA A 351 22.50 13.13 22.16
C ALA A 351 21.74 12.11 21.31
N PHE A 352 22.29 11.80 20.15
CA PHE A 352 21.71 10.84 19.22
C PHE A 352 22.77 10.14 18.37
N ALA A 353 22.58 8.83 18.10
CA ALA A 353 23.41 8.01 17.23
C ALA A 353 22.57 7.16 16.25
N TYR A 354 23.05 6.98 15.03
CA TYR A 354 22.54 5.97 14.12
C TYR A 354 23.28 4.64 14.36
N GLY A 355 22.67 3.75 15.15
CA GLY A 355 23.32 2.52 15.61
C GLY A 355 24.54 2.83 16.49
N GLU A 356 25.73 2.44 16.06
CA GLU A 356 26.98 2.73 16.81
C GLU A 356 27.64 4.06 16.43
N LYS A 357 27.12 4.79 15.44
CA LYS A 357 27.71 6.05 14.96
C LYS A 357 27.07 7.25 15.65
N PRO A 358 27.75 7.90 16.61
CA PRO A 358 27.25 9.11 17.25
C PRO A 358 27.20 10.28 16.26
N VAL A 359 26.10 11.03 16.28
CA VAL A 359 25.87 12.18 15.37
C VAL A 359 25.68 13.47 16.17
N LEU A 360 24.91 13.44 17.24
CA LEU A 360 24.72 14.59 18.12
C LEU A 360 25.25 14.28 19.51
N LYS A 361 25.89 15.26 20.16
CA LYS A 361 26.50 15.08 21.48
C LYS A 361 26.22 16.31 22.33
N ASP A 362 25.62 16.07 23.50
CA ASP A 362 25.45 17.01 24.63
C ASP A 362 24.99 18.41 24.21
N ILE A 363 23.91 18.47 23.39
CA ILE A 363 23.34 19.75 22.92
C ILE A 363 22.37 20.27 23.96
N SER A 364 22.65 21.47 24.49
CA SER A 364 21.78 22.18 25.39
C SER A 364 21.60 23.61 24.91
N MET A 365 20.34 24.01 24.67
CA MET A 365 19.98 25.37 24.22
C MET A 365 18.53 25.67 24.54
N THR A 366 18.25 26.93 24.88
CA THR A 366 16.88 27.44 24.99
C THR A 366 16.64 28.48 23.90
N MET A 367 15.55 28.30 23.16
CA MET A 367 15.11 29.17 22.07
C MET A 367 13.74 29.75 22.44
N THR A 368 13.46 31.00 22.07
CA THR A 368 12.20 31.68 22.34
C THR A 368 11.61 32.30 21.09
N ALA A 369 10.30 32.40 21.01
CA ALA A 369 9.63 33.11 19.92
C ALA A 369 10.10 34.57 19.82
N GLY A 370 9.94 35.17 18.66
CA GLY A 370 10.41 36.53 18.39
C GLY A 370 11.85 36.61 17.86
N LYS A 371 12.51 35.48 17.64
CA LYS A 371 13.89 35.39 17.19
C LYS A 371 14.08 34.36 16.07
N VAL A 372 15.10 34.62 15.26
CA VAL A 372 15.61 33.68 14.23
C VAL A 372 16.86 33.00 14.76
N TYR A 373 16.85 31.66 14.80
CA TYR A 373 17.99 30.85 15.20
C TYR A 373 18.59 30.16 13.97
N ALA A 374 19.90 30.28 13.78
CA ALA A 374 20.59 29.58 12.73
C ALA A 374 21.18 28.26 13.23
N LEU A 375 20.95 27.18 12.51
CA LEU A 375 21.62 25.90 12.70
C LEU A 375 22.72 25.77 11.66
N ALA A 376 23.96 25.97 12.06
CA ALA A 376 25.14 26.00 11.21
C ALA A 376 26.08 24.80 11.48
N GLY A 377 26.92 24.47 10.52
CA GLY A 377 27.92 23.39 10.60
C GLY A 377 28.22 22.80 9.25
N GLU A 378 29.31 22.05 9.15
CA GLU A 378 29.67 21.34 7.93
C GLU A 378 28.60 20.31 7.50
N SER A 379 28.68 19.86 6.26
CA SER A 379 27.79 18.77 5.79
C SER A 379 28.03 17.48 6.59
N GLY A 380 26.96 16.82 6.99
CA GLY A 380 27.04 15.58 7.76
C GLY A 380 27.21 15.73 9.27
N GLN A 381 27.25 16.95 9.84
CA GLN A 381 27.37 17.21 11.29
C GLN A 381 26.05 17.10 12.07
N GLY A 382 24.96 16.59 11.45
CA GLY A 382 23.73 16.27 12.15
C GLY A 382 22.65 17.34 12.13
N LYS A 383 22.75 18.38 11.30
CA LYS A 383 21.72 19.44 11.17
C LYS A 383 20.34 18.87 10.85
N THR A 384 20.24 18.06 9.82
CA THR A 384 18.98 17.38 9.44
C THR A 384 18.54 16.38 10.51
N THR A 385 19.47 15.73 11.22
CA THR A 385 19.15 14.81 12.34
C THR A 385 18.49 15.56 13.49
N LEU A 386 19.00 16.76 13.84
CA LEU A 386 18.38 17.60 14.86
C LEU A 386 16.98 18.05 14.40
N ALA A 387 16.80 18.47 13.15
CA ALA A 387 15.49 18.79 12.62
C ALA A 387 14.51 17.60 12.72
N GLN A 388 14.95 16.38 12.43
CA GLN A 388 14.11 15.17 12.56
C GLN A 388 13.74 14.85 14.03
N LEU A 389 14.62 15.14 14.99
CA LEU A 389 14.32 15.05 16.43
C LEU A 389 13.27 16.08 16.85
N LEU A 390 13.38 17.33 16.38
CA LEU A 390 12.42 18.40 16.65
C LEU A 390 11.05 18.15 16.02
N LEU A 391 11.00 17.38 14.93
CA LEU A 391 9.77 16.91 14.29
C LEU A 391 9.17 15.67 14.99
N GLY A 392 9.80 15.15 16.05
CA GLY A 392 9.36 13.92 16.70
C GLY A 392 9.52 12.65 15.83
N ARG A 393 10.23 12.75 14.69
CA ARG A 393 10.44 11.64 13.77
C ARG A 393 11.55 10.70 14.20
N LEU A 394 12.48 11.20 15.01
CA LEU A 394 13.52 10.44 15.68
C LEU A 394 13.36 10.65 17.19
N ARG A 395 13.83 9.68 17.99
CA ARG A 395 13.91 9.79 19.44
C ARG A 395 15.36 9.95 19.86
N ALA A 396 15.62 10.87 20.77
CA ALA A 396 16.94 11.04 21.33
C ALA A 396 17.38 9.80 22.16
N ASP A 397 18.67 9.47 22.10
CA ASP A 397 19.24 8.41 22.94
C ASP A 397 19.45 8.91 24.38
N LYS A 398 19.77 10.20 24.52
CA LYS A 398 19.90 10.91 25.80
C LYS A 398 19.35 12.31 25.68
N GLY A 399 19.02 12.89 26.85
CA GLY A 399 18.50 14.24 26.95
C GLY A 399 17.02 14.33 26.63
N VAL A 400 16.49 15.53 26.69
CA VAL A 400 15.05 15.81 26.54
C VAL A 400 14.84 17.05 25.68
N ILE A 401 13.77 17.05 24.92
CA ILE A 401 13.28 18.19 24.13
C ILE A 401 11.96 18.62 24.73
N TYR A 402 11.84 19.89 25.12
CA TYR A 402 10.61 20.49 25.60
C TYR A 402 10.08 21.53 24.59
N LEU A 403 8.80 21.45 24.30
CA LEU A 403 8.02 22.43 23.55
C LEU A 403 7.12 23.16 24.54
N GLY A 404 7.49 24.39 24.92
CA GLY A 404 6.94 25.03 26.11
C GLY A 404 7.26 24.21 27.35
N GLU A 405 6.22 23.79 28.09
CA GLU A 405 6.36 22.94 29.28
C GLU A 405 6.22 21.43 28.99
N GLN A 406 5.95 21.03 27.74
CA GLN A 406 5.65 19.64 27.36
C GLN A 406 6.89 18.95 26.76
N GLU A 407 7.18 17.75 27.26
CA GLU A 407 8.20 16.88 26.65
C GLU A 407 7.71 16.32 25.32
N ILE A 408 8.52 16.44 24.24
CA ILE A 408 8.15 16.01 22.89
C ILE A 408 7.80 14.52 22.79
N SER A 409 8.41 13.68 23.62
CA SER A 409 8.18 12.22 23.62
C SER A 409 6.75 11.84 24.05
N GLY A 410 6.04 12.72 24.77
CA GLY A 410 4.66 12.53 25.21
C GLY A 410 3.60 13.15 24.29
N ILE A 411 4.02 13.83 23.20
CA ILE A 411 3.11 14.55 22.29
C ILE A 411 2.70 13.63 21.14
N SER A 412 1.42 13.69 20.71
CA SER A 412 0.99 13.02 19.50
C SER A 412 1.60 13.64 18.26
N GLN A 413 1.96 12.83 17.26
CA GLN A 413 2.47 13.33 15.98
C GLN A 413 1.47 14.31 15.31
N LEU A 414 0.17 14.04 15.42
CA LEU A 414 -0.87 14.93 14.90
C LEU A 414 -0.81 16.31 15.54
N SER A 415 -0.73 16.37 16.88
CA SER A 415 -0.61 17.63 17.62
C SER A 415 0.71 18.33 17.33
N LEU A 416 1.80 17.58 17.19
CA LEU A 416 3.10 18.15 16.83
C LEU A 416 3.04 18.80 15.43
N ASN A 417 2.41 18.17 14.46
CA ASN A 417 2.22 18.70 13.11
C ASN A 417 1.32 19.94 13.05
N GLU A 418 0.45 20.12 14.05
CA GLU A 418 -0.35 21.34 14.21
C GLU A 418 0.47 22.52 14.74
N GLN A 419 1.60 22.29 15.38
CA GLN A 419 2.41 23.32 16.01
C GLN A 419 3.78 23.51 15.36
N VAL A 420 4.32 22.50 14.70
CA VAL A 420 5.66 22.51 14.10
C VAL A 420 5.56 22.34 12.59
N LEU A 421 6.19 23.21 11.82
CA LEU A 421 6.24 23.12 10.37
C LEU A 421 7.69 23.06 9.87
N TYR A 422 7.97 22.05 9.07
CA TYR A 422 9.25 21.89 8.38
C TYR A 422 9.09 22.22 6.90
N VAL A 423 9.91 23.14 6.42
CA VAL A 423 9.96 23.59 5.02
C VAL A 423 11.37 23.37 4.50
N SER A 424 11.51 22.61 3.47
CA SER A 424 12.82 22.34 2.84
C SER A 424 12.83 22.75 1.37
N GLY A 425 14.00 22.82 0.77
CA GLY A 425 14.14 22.98 -0.67
C GLY A 425 13.46 21.88 -1.50
N GLN A 426 13.19 20.71 -0.87
CA GLN A 426 12.48 19.58 -1.47
C GLN A 426 10.96 19.57 -1.14
N SER A 427 10.43 20.60 -0.46
CA SER A 427 8.99 20.72 -0.22
C SER A 427 8.23 20.76 -1.56
N THR A 428 7.14 20.00 -1.67
CA THR A 428 6.43 19.79 -2.94
C THR A 428 5.18 20.66 -3.05
N LEU A 429 4.82 20.98 -4.29
CA LEU A 429 3.50 21.49 -4.66
C LEU A 429 2.68 20.35 -5.28
N LEU A 430 1.41 20.27 -4.89
CA LEU A 430 0.49 19.33 -5.51
C LEU A 430 0.09 19.84 -6.90
N ASN A 431 -0.16 18.92 -7.83
CA ASN A 431 -0.65 19.25 -9.18
C ASN A 431 -2.10 19.76 -9.12
N GLN A 432 -2.23 20.95 -8.56
CA GLN A 432 -3.47 21.69 -8.36
C GLN A 432 -3.23 23.18 -8.66
N SER A 433 -4.22 24.03 -8.43
CA SER A 433 -4.03 25.47 -8.56
C SER A 433 -3.13 26.05 -7.46
N ILE A 434 -2.57 27.24 -7.69
CA ILE A 434 -1.84 27.99 -6.67
C ILE A 434 -2.73 28.20 -5.44
N TYR A 435 -4.01 28.53 -5.65
CA TYR A 435 -4.99 28.72 -4.57
C TYR A 435 -5.15 27.44 -3.72
N GLU A 436 -5.40 26.30 -4.35
CA GLU A 436 -5.58 25.04 -3.61
C GLU A 436 -4.32 24.63 -2.85
N ASN A 437 -3.12 24.92 -3.36
CA ASN A 437 -1.86 24.73 -2.64
C ASN A 437 -1.74 25.65 -1.42
N LEU A 438 -2.14 26.91 -1.54
CA LEU A 438 -2.09 27.88 -0.42
C LEU A 438 -3.18 27.59 0.62
N ARG A 439 -4.37 27.20 0.19
CA ARG A 439 -5.51 26.85 1.05
C ARG A 439 -5.23 25.67 1.99
N MET A 440 -4.24 24.84 1.70
CA MET A 440 -3.78 23.79 2.64
C MET A 440 -3.31 24.35 3.97
N ALA A 441 -2.93 25.62 4.03
CA ALA A 441 -2.52 26.32 5.25
C ALA A 441 -3.70 26.65 6.19
N GLY A 442 -4.94 26.69 5.69
CA GLY A 442 -6.13 27.05 6.47
C GLY A 442 -7.27 27.55 5.56
N ASP A 443 -8.36 27.97 6.18
CA ASP A 443 -9.54 28.54 5.50
C ASP A 443 -9.30 29.99 5.08
N TRP A 444 -8.51 30.16 4.03
CA TRP A 444 -8.22 31.46 3.41
C TRP A 444 -9.05 31.64 2.15
N SER A 445 -9.72 32.80 1.98
CA SER A 445 -10.34 33.18 0.72
C SER A 445 -9.27 33.64 -0.30
N LYS A 446 -9.61 33.66 -1.59
CA LYS A 446 -8.71 34.18 -2.61
C LYS A 446 -8.38 35.66 -2.39
N GLU A 447 -9.40 36.41 -1.98
CA GLU A 447 -9.32 37.84 -1.66
C GLU A 447 -8.34 38.09 -0.51
N ASP A 448 -8.43 37.28 0.55
CA ASP A 448 -7.53 37.41 1.71
C ASP A 448 -6.08 37.05 1.34
N ILE A 449 -5.88 36.01 0.55
CA ILE A 449 -4.54 35.61 0.06
C ILE A 449 -3.94 36.72 -0.80
N LEU A 450 -4.70 37.31 -1.74
CA LEU A 450 -4.20 38.39 -2.59
C LEU A 450 -3.90 39.66 -1.77
N ALA A 451 -4.77 40.04 -0.83
CA ALA A 451 -4.54 41.17 0.05
C ALA A 451 -3.28 40.98 0.92
N TRP A 452 -3.12 39.78 1.48
CA TRP A 452 -1.91 39.41 2.25
C TRP A 452 -0.66 39.42 1.37
N ALA A 453 -0.74 38.86 0.17
CA ALA A 453 0.38 38.83 -0.78
C ALA A 453 0.82 40.24 -1.21
N ASP A 454 -0.13 41.14 -1.46
CA ASP A 454 0.14 42.53 -1.80
C ASP A 454 0.76 43.30 -0.64
N GLN A 455 0.26 43.10 0.59
CA GLN A 455 0.80 43.72 1.79
C GLN A 455 2.27 43.38 2.01
N HIS A 456 2.67 42.14 1.66
CA HIS A 456 4.04 41.66 1.92
C HIS A 456 4.92 41.59 0.67
N GLY A 457 4.43 42.06 -0.49
CA GLY A 457 5.17 42.13 -1.74
C GLY A 457 5.51 40.76 -2.37
N VAL A 458 4.86 39.68 -1.91
CA VAL A 458 5.09 38.31 -2.40
C VAL A 458 4.04 37.87 -3.39
N LEU A 459 4.31 36.80 -4.14
CA LEU A 459 3.39 36.25 -5.16
C LEU A 459 2.95 37.24 -6.23
N GLN A 460 3.70 38.31 -6.46
CA GLN A 460 3.34 39.35 -7.45
C GLN A 460 3.26 38.80 -8.86
N PHE A 461 3.98 37.74 -9.18
CA PHE A 461 3.94 37.04 -10.45
C PHE A 461 2.54 36.50 -10.78
N VAL A 462 1.72 36.18 -9.78
CA VAL A 462 0.36 35.66 -9.94
C VAL A 462 -0.52 36.63 -10.72
N LYS A 463 -0.29 37.94 -10.60
CA LYS A 463 -1.03 38.98 -11.33
C LYS A 463 -0.78 38.96 -12.85
N HIS A 464 0.34 38.34 -13.25
CA HIS A 464 0.73 38.22 -14.66
C HIS A 464 0.34 36.87 -15.28
N LEU A 465 -0.20 35.93 -14.47
CA LEU A 465 -0.69 34.66 -14.95
C LEU A 465 -2.12 34.82 -15.51
N PRO A 466 -2.46 34.13 -16.63
CA PRO A 466 -3.79 34.24 -17.25
C PRO A 466 -4.96 33.93 -16.30
N ASP A 467 -4.79 32.92 -15.46
CA ASP A 467 -5.81 32.43 -14.52
C ASP A 467 -5.53 32.88 -13.07
N GLY A 468 -4.53 33.74 -12.84
CA GLY A 468 -4.17 34.23 -11.50
C GLY A 468 -3.91 33.08 -10.51
N LEU A 469 -4.59 33.10 -9.35
CA LEU A 469 -4.50 32.06 -8.33
C LEU A 469 -5.08 30.70 -8.77
N ASP A 470 -5.91 30.66 -9.81
CA ASP A 470 -6.47 29.40 -10.35
C ASP A 470 -5.51 28.67 -11.31
N THR A 471 -4.36 29.26 -11.59
CA THR A 471 -3.32 28.64 -12.44
C THR A 471 -2.86 27.33 -11.85
N ILE A 472 -2.95 26.23 -12.63
CA ILE A 472 -2.45 24.91 -12.26
C ILE A 472 -0.91 24.92 -12.30
N VAL A 473 -0.28 24.43 -11.25
CA VAL A 473 1.19 24.51 -11.11
C VAL A 473 1.96 23.35 -11.78
N GLY A 474 1.25 22.30 -12.22
CA GLY A 474 1.87 21.06 -12.73
C GLY A 474 2.40 20.16 -11.63
N ASP A 475 3.01 19.03 -12.04
CA ASP A 475 3.61 18.09 -11.09
C ASP A 475 4.81 18.75 -10.40
N ASP A 476 4.75 18.82 -9.08
CA ASP A 476 5.74 19.48 -8.23
C ASP A 476 6.06 20.94 -8.63
N GLY A 477 5.08 21.64 -9.19
CA GLY A 477 5.25 23.03 -9.60
C GLY A 477 6.03 23.22 -10.91
N ALA A 478 6.05 22.21 -11.80
CA ALA A 478 6.84 22.21 -13.04
C ALA A 478 6.54 23.38 -13.98
N PHE A 479 5.38 24.03 -13.85
CA PHE A 479 5.01 25.20 -14.68
C PHE A 479 5.44 26.54 -14.06
N LEU A 480 6.03 26.52 -12.88
CA LEU A 480 6.56 27.70 -12.20
C LEU A 480 8.09 27.75 -12.29
N SER A 481 8.67 28.96 -12.27
CA SER A 481 10.11 29.09 -12.08
C SER A 481 10.51 28.59 -10.67
N PRO A 482 11.77 28.18 -10.44
CA PRO A 482 12.22 27.76 -9.10
C PRO A 482 11.92 28.78 -8.01
N GLY A 483 12.13 30.08 -8.29
CA GLY A 483 11.82 31.16 -7.37
C GLY A 483 10.32 31.32 -7.09
N GLN A 484 9.47 31.25 -8.13
CA GLN A 484 8.02 31.30 -7.99
C GLN A 484 7.50 30.10 -7.19
N ARG A 485 8.00 28.90 -7.50
CA ARG A 485 7.66 27.67 -6.75
C ARG A 485 7.99 27.85 -5.26
N GLN A 486 9.17 28.35 -4.96
CA GLN A 486 9.60 28.55 -3.57
C GLN A 486 8.82 29.65 -2.86
N GLN A 487 8.42 30.73 -3.56
CA GLN A 487 7.51 31.73 -3.00
C GLN A 487 6.16 31.11 -2.59
N VAL A 488 5.56 30.24 -3.41
CA VAL A 488 4.28 29.57 -3.08
C VAL A 488 4.48 28.66 -1.87
N ILE A 489 5.56 27.89 -1.79
CA ILE A 489 5.87 27.02 -0.66
C ILE A 489 6.02 27.82 0.64
N CYS A 490 6.81 28.90 0.61
CA CYS A 490 7.03 29.75 1.80
C CYS A 490 5.76 30.52 2.18
N ALA A 491 5.00 31.04 1.22
CA ALA A 491 3.73 31.70 1.47
C ALA A 491 2.73 30.75 2.17
N ARG A 492 2.61 29.51 1.66
CA ARG A 492 1.81 28.45 2.29
C ARG A 492 2.25 28.21 3.75
N ALA A 493 3.56 28.16 4.00
CA ALA A 493 4.10 27.96 5.33
C ALA A 493 3.70 29.10 6.29
N VAL A 494 3.87 30.35 5.86
CA VAL A 494 3.54 31.55 6.69
C VAL A 494 2.03 31.61 6.99
N LEU A 495 1.19 31.33 5.99
CA LEU A 495 -0.27 31.31 6.16
C LEU A 495 -0.75 30.23 7.14
N ALA A 496 0.05 29.19 7.41
CA ALA A 496 -0.32 28.08 8.28
C ALA A 496 -0.31 28.42 9.78
N LYS A 497 0.34 29.52 10.20
CA LYS A 497 0.38 30.03 11.58
C LYS A 497 0.75 28.94 12.60
N ARG A 498 2.03 28.56 12.68
CA ARG A 498 2.58 27.54 13.59
C ARG A 498 3.42 28.19 14.70
N SER A 499 3.66 27.46 15.78
CA SER A 499 4.51 27.90 16.90
C SER A 499 5.99 27.77 16.59
N LEU A 500 6.39 26.76 15.81
CA LEU A 500 7.78 26.51 15.37
C LEU A 500 7.85 26.29 13.88
N TYR A 501 8.77 27.01 13.24
CA TYR A 501 9.13 26.81 11.83
C TYR A 501 10.58 26.38 11.71
N ILE A 502 10.84 25.38 10.90
CA ILE A 502 12.18 24.92 10.54
C ILE A 502 12.32 25.07 9.03
N PHE A 503 13.11 26.05 8.59
CA PHE A 503 13.43 26.29 7.18
C PHE A 503 14.78 25.66 6.84
N ASP A 504 14.79 24.63 6.01
CA ASP A 504 15.97 23.87 5.64
C ASP A 504 16.34 24.13 4.17
N GLU A 505 17.39 24.94 3.96
CA GLU A 505 17.92 25.30 2.65
C GLU A 505 16.89 25.84 1.64
N VAL A 506 15.89 26.57 2.12
CA VAL A 506 14.76 27.06 1.29
C VAL A 506 15.15 28.07 0.22
N THR A 507 16.36 28.59 0.25
CA THR A 507 16.88 29.58 -0.74
C THR A 507 18.02 29.05 -1.58
N SER A 508 18.36 27.76 -1.53
CA SER A 508 19.53 27.18 -2.20
C SER A 508 19.43 27.22 -3.74
N SER A 509 18.21 27.17 -4.30
CA SER A 509 17.96 27.10 -5.74
C SER A 509 17.22 28.34 -6.28
N VAL A 510 17.33 29.48 -5.61
CA VAL A 510 16.56 30.69 -5.89
C VAL A 510 17.49 31.84 -6.25
N ASP A 511 17.09 32.69 -7.20
CA ASP A 511 17.81 33.91 -7.56
C ASP A 511 17.78 34.93 -6.39
N GLN A 512 18.65 35.95 -6.50
CA GLN A 512 18.89 36.91 -5.43
C GLN A 512 17.65 37.75 -5.07
N ASP A 513 16.80 38.07 -6.05
CA ASP A 513 15.59 38.88 -5.83
C ASP A 513 14.55 38.06 -5.04
N ASN A 514 14.32 36.84 -5.43
CA ASN A 514 13.40 35.94 -4.73
C ASN A 514 13.94 35.50 -3.35
N GLU A 515 15.27 35.41 -3.19
CA GLU A 515 15.89 35.13 -1.88
C GLU A 515 15.54 36.20 -0.85
N GLY A 516 15.63 37.47 -1.22
CA GLY A 516 15.24 38.59 -0.35
C GLY A 516 13.79 38.47 0.14
N LEU A 517 12.85 38.21 -0.79
CA LEU A 517 11.44 38.04 -0.48
C LEU A 517 11.17 36.86 0.47
N ILE A 518 11.85 35.73 0.27
CA ILE A 518 11.73 34.57 1.15
C ILE A 518 12.26 34.88 2.55
N TYR A 519 13.37 35.60 2.64
CA TYR A 519 13.94 36.00 3.91
C TYR A 519 13.05 36.99 4.67
N ASP A 520 12.39 37.91 3.96
CA ASP A 520 11.40 38.82 4.55
C ASP A 520 10.19 38.03 5.12
N LEU A 521 9.75 36.97 4.44
CA LEU A 521 8.71 36.07 4.94
C LEU A 521 9.17 35.32 6.21
N ILE A 522 10.42 34.85 6.26
CA ILE A 522 11.01 34.21 7.44
C ILE A 522 11.02 35.18 8.63
N ASN A 523 11.48 36.42 8.41
CA ASN A 523 11.50 37.45 9.43
C ASN A 523 10.08 37.89 9.87
N LEU A 524 9.10 37.85 8.96
CA LEU A 524 7.70 38.11 9.28
C LEU A 524 7.17 37.09 10.30
N VAL A 525 7.41 35.81 10.04
CA VAL A 525 6.97 34.71 10.92
C VAL A 525 7.70 34.78 12.27
N ALA A 526 8.98 35.12 12.26
CA ALA A 526 9.79 35.19 13.49
C ALA A 526 9.29 36.17 14.51
N LYS A 527 8.44 37.16 14.15
CA LYS A 527 7.86 38.11 15.10
C LYS A 527 6.95 37.47 16.14
N ASP A 528 6.22 36.42 15.74
CA ASP A 528 5.18 35.78 16.54
C ASP A 528 5.48 34.29 16.83
N ALA A 529 6.48 33.69 16.16
CA ALA A 529 6.81 32.30 16.28
C ALA A 529 8.31 32.09 16.50
N LEU A 530 8.67 30.86 16.81
CA LEU A 530 10.03 30.40 16.92
C LEU A 530 10.50 29.94 15.53
N VAL A 531 11.63 30.46 15.06
CA VAL A 531 12.14 30.15 13.73
C VAL A 531 13.55 29.59 13.81
N ILE A 532 13.75 28.44 13.19
CA ILE A 532 15.07 27.82 12.98
C ILE A 532 15.37 27.80 11.47
N ILE A 533 16.49 28.38 11.07
CA ILE A 533 16.99 28.29 9.69
C ILE A 533 18.19 27.35 9.63
N ILE A 534 18.17 26.45 8.67
CA ILE A 534 19.32 25.61 8.31
C ILE A 534 19.79 26.11 6.94
N THR A 535 21.00 26.66 6.88
CA THR A 535 21.53 27.26 5.66
C THR A 535 23.05 27.14 5.58
N HIS A 536 23.54 27.07 4.37
CA HIS A 536 24.98 27.18 4.07
C HIS A 536 25.40 28.62 3.70
N LYS A 537 24.46 29.56 3.54
CA LYS A 537 24.72 30.94 3.21
C LYS A 537 25.13 31.74 4.45
N MET A 538 26.40 32.11 4.56
CA MET A 538 26.92 32.81 5.75
C MET A 538 26.19 34.10 6.05
N LYS A 539 25.81 34.87 5.04
CA LYS A 539 25.03 36.10 5.21
C LYS A 539 23.74 35.89 6.05
N GLN A 540 23.04 34.76 5.87
CA GLN A 540 21.85 34.43 6.63
C GLN A 540 22.19 33.98 8.05
N VAL A 541 23.27 33.23 8.23
CA VAL A 541 23.75 32.80 9.56
C VAL A 541 24.21 34.01 10.38
N GLU A 542 24.91 34.97 9.77
CA GLU A 542 25.39 36.21 10.43
C GLU A 542 24.23 37.11 10.89
N GLN A 543 23.09 37.08 10.21
CA GLN A 543 21.90 37.88 10.50
C GLN A 543 20.98 37.24 11.55
N ALA A 544 21.20 35.97 11.91
CA ALA A 544 20.41 35.29 12.93
C ALA A 544 20.69 35.89 14.33
N ASP A 545 19.67 35.91 15.17
CA ASP A 545 19.77 36.42 16.55
C ASP A 545 20.70 35.55 17.39
N ASP A 546 20.65 34.21 17.16
CA ASP A 546 21.53 33.27 17.85
C ASP A 546 21.82 32.08 16.96
N ILE A 547 22.94 31.39 17.15
CA ILE A 547 23.45 30.34 16.29
C ILE A 547 23.73 29.10 17.15
N LEU A 548 23.22 27.95 16.72
CA LEU A 548 23.66 26.64 17.16
C LEU A 548 24.63 26.07 16.11
N PHE A 549 25.91 26.09 16.43
CA PHE A 549 26.95 25.56 15.54
C PHE A 549 27.30 24.11 15.93
N LEU A 550 27.12 23.20 14.98
CA LEU A 550 27.44 21.77 15.12
C LEU A 550 28.80 21.48 14.48
N SER A 551 29.69 20.85 15.23
CA SER A 551 31.00 20.41 14.76
C SER A 551 31.32 19.00 15.23
N ALA A 552 32.42 18.42 14.73
CA ALA A 552 32.92 17.13 15.19
C ALA A 552 33.29 17.10 16.69
N GLU A 553 33.66 18.26 17.23
CA GLU A 553 34.05 18.43 18.65
C GLU A 553 32.84 18.59 19.58
N GLY A 554 31.65 18.88 19.03
CA GLY A 554 30.42 19.11 19.77
C GLY A 554 29.64 20.32 19.26
N ALA A 555 28.66 20.76 20.03
CA ALA A 555 27.81 21.92 19.75
C ALA A 555 28.24 23.14 20.57
N VAL A 556 28.24 24.30 19.93
CA VAL A 556 28.42 25.60 20.59
C VAL A 556 27.31 26.56 20.21
N THR A 557 26.91 27.43 21.15
CA THR A 557 25.82 28.38 20.95
C THR A 557 26.30 29.81 21.20
N GLY A 558 25.74 30.76 20.47
CA GLY A 558 26.03 32.18 20.65
C GLY A 558 25.73 32.99 19.39
N ASN A 559 25.83 34.30 19.46
CA ASN A 559 25.71 35.15 18.28
C ASN A 559 26.97 35.08 17.40
N HIS A 560 26.88 35.56 16.14
CA HIS A 560 27.98 35.53 15.18
C HIS A 560 29.27 36.09 15.75
N ALA A 561 29.23 37.28 16.38
CA ALA A 561 30.43 37.96 16.87
C ALA A 561 31.11 37.15 18.00
N THR A 562 30.33 36.54 18.89
CA THR A 562 30.87 35.70 19.97
C THR A 562 31.48 34.43 19.43
N LEU A 563 30.76 33.72 18.55
CA LEU A 563 31.24 32.45 17.99
C LEU A 563 32.48 32.65 17.10
N TYR A 564 32.55 33.73 16.32
CA TYR A 564 33.71 34.03 15.49
C TYR A 564 35.00 34.23 16.30
N GLN A 565 34.86 34.78 17.56
CA GLN A 565 35.99 34.98 18.46
C GLN A 565 36.32 33.72 19.30
N THR A 566 35.32 32.94 19.69
CA THR A 566 35.49 31.88 20.70
C THR A 566 35.64 30.49 20.07
N SER A 567 35.10 30.25 18.90
CA SER A 567 35.14 28.95 18.20
C SER A 567 36.00 29.01 16.93
N SER A 568 37.17 28.39 16.99
CA SER A 568 38.05 28.33 15.83
C SER A 568 37.43 27.59 14.66
N ALA A 569 36.64 26.54 14.91
CA ALA A 569 35.96 25.79 13.88
C ALA A 569 34.85 26.61 13.18
N TYR A 570 34.10 27.43 13.95
CA TYR A 570 33.15 28.36 13.35
C TYR A 570 33.83 29.43 12.51
N GLY A 571 34.92 30.03 13.03
CA GLY A 571 35.69 31.02 12.28
C GLY A 571 36.30 30.49 10.97
N GLN A 572 36.77 29.25 10.98
CA GLN A 572 37.26 28.58 9.75
C GLN A 572 36.13 28.38 8.74
N LEU A 573 34.94 27.88 9.18
CA LEU A 573 33.80 27.72 8.30
C LEU A 573 33.39 29.05 7.64
N VAL A 574 33.29 30.12 8.42
CA VAL A 574 32.94 31.46 7.91
C VAL A 574 33.93 31.92 6.85
N ASN A 575 35.23 31.83 7.15
CA ASN A 575 36.28 32.27 6.21
C ASN A 575 36.28 31.46 4.91
N GLN A 576 36.16 30.13 5.00
CA GLN A 576 36.05 29.27 3.82
C GLN A 576 34.85 29.61 2.95
N GLN A 577 33.70 29.86 3.54
CA GLN A 577 32.49 30.23 2.78
C GLN A 577 32.62 31.61 2.13
N ARG A 578 33.20 32.60 2.84
CA ARG A 578 33.48 33.90 2.26
C ARG A 578 34.45 33.82 1.07
N GLU A 579 35.54 33.05 1.17
CA GLU A 579 36.48 32.81 0.07
C GLU A 579 35.77 32.17 -1.15
N LEU A 580 34.83 31.23 -0.91
CA LEU A 580 34.06 30.61 -1.99
C LEU A 580 33.08 31.61 -2.64
N GLU A 581 32.38 32.42 -1.82
CA GLU A 581 31.48 33.45 -2.33
C GLU A 581 32.22 34.52 -3.13
N GLU A 582 33.36 34.99 -2.67
CA GLU A 582 34.25 35.93 -3.41
C GLU A 582 34.78 35.32 -4.71
N ALA A 583 35.12 34.04 -4.73
CA ALA A 583 35.59 33.35 -5.93
C ALA A 583 34.49 33.15 -7.00
N VAL A 584 33.23 33.12 -6.61
CA VAL A 584 32.09 32.92 -7.53
C VAL A 584 31.52 34.26 -8.02
N TYR A 585 31.51 35.29 -7.17
CA TYR A 585 30.86 36.57 -7.45
C TYR A 585 31.87 37.76 -7.63
N GLY A 586 33.16 37.56 -7.36
CA GLY A 586 34.23 38.50 -7.63
C GLY A 586 34.79 38.32 -9.03
#